data_0fa14710d233364885ed6b40a2a8e60a
#
_entry.id   0fa14710d233364885ed6b40a2a8e60a
#
_cell.length_a   1.000
_cell.length_b   1.000
_cell.length_c   1.000
_cell.angle_alpha   90.00
_cell.angle_beta   90.00
_cell.angle_gamma   90.00
#
_symmetry.space_group_name_H-M   'P 1'
#
loop_
_entity.id
_entity.type
_entity.pdbx_description
1 polymer ?
#
loop_
_entity_poly.entity_id
_entity_poly.type
_entity_poly.pdbx_seq_one_letter_code
_entity_poly.pdbx_strand_id
1 'polypeptide(L)'
;PIEAVRFAGSQSGNAHTHKKNMRLNPLSMGIANFRRDRKKTISIVASLSLGGVILLVTASILLVRSPERIARQFFPDGDYKIYIHSEKTEYEVMSKGNPLNEALRQEVLAVDGVTDVIENRQAVHVRFENEESSSGGMCDLLSDRNRDQMEAALVSGTLPQDSHSIALDMEYAEDMIGVDVGSVIKLTIGDQEIPVTVSGLFLNDGLKNGHGPLALDSTCMVATKELFQEAMPMIDCFDYSWSIV
;
A
#
# COMPACT_ATOMS: atom_id res chain seq x y z
N PRO A 1 -15.25 -63.06 12.51
CA PRO A 1 -13.85 -62.90 12.17
C PRO A 1 -13.31 -63.91 11.14
N ILE A 2 -14.07 -65.01 10.87
CA ILE A 2 -13.62 -66.13 10.01
C ILE A 2 -13.97 -65.94 8.52
N GLU A 3 -14.88 -65.06 8.19
CA GLU A 3 -15.26 -64.80 6.80
C GLU A 3 -14.27 -63.92 6.00
N ALA A 4 -13.42 -63.16 6.67
CA ALA A 4 -12.40 -62.33 6.00
C ALA A 4 -11.28 -63.15 5.30
N VAL A 5 -11.11 -64.45 5.66
CA VAL A 5 -10.09 -65.33 5.10
C VAL A 5 -10.55 -66.08 3.85
N ARG A 6 -11.84 -66.06 3.54
CA ARG A 6 -12.45 -66.86 2.43
C ARG A 6 -12.49 -66.16 1.09
N PHE A 7 -11.95 -64.97 0.96
CA PHE A 7 -11.76 -64.30 -0.35
C PHE A 7 -10.44 -64.69 -0.98
N ALA A 8 -10.21 -65.98 -1.11
CA ALA A 8 -9.24 -66.47 -2.08
C ALA A 8 -9.95 -66.45 -3.43
N GLY A 9 -9.82 -65.34 -4.15
CA GLY A 9 -10.37 -65.18 -5.48
C GLY A 9 -9.91 -66.34 -6.39
N SER A 10 -10.86 -66.90 -7.11
CA SER A 10 -10.64 -67.86 -8.18
C SER A 10 -9.56 -67.34 -9.15
N GLN A 11 -8.35 -67.92 -9.09
CA GLN A 11 -7.35 -67.76 -10.10
C GLN A 11 -7.66 -68.70 -11.27
N SER A 12 -8.28 -68.15 -12.30
CA SER A 12 -8.32 -68.74 -13.63
C SER A 12 -7.37 -67.88 -14.48
N GLY A 13 -6.24 -68.39 -14.83
CA GLY A 13 -5.36 -67.75 -15.80
C GLY A 13 -3.85 -68.08 -15.55
N ASN A 14 -3.25 -68.87 -16.46
CA ASN A 14 -1.83 -69.18 -16.50
C ASN A 14 -0.96 -67.91 -16.46
N ALA A 15 -0.48 -67.57 -15.31
CA ALA A 15 0.53 -66.53 -15.15
C ALA A 15 1.90 -67.16 -15.08
N HIS A 16 2.69 -67.07 -16.15
CA HIS A 16 4.12 -67.29 -16.09
C HIS A 16 4.74 -66.31 -15.09
N THR A 17 5.02 -66.77 -13.88
CA THR A 17 5.72 -66.02 -12.88
C THR A 17 7.19 -65.98 -13.17
N HIS A 18 7.65 -64.98 -13.88
CA HIS A 18 9.07 -64.63 -13.81
C HIS A 18 9.40 -64.18 -12.39
N LYS A 19 10.01 -65.05 -11.62
CA LYS A 19 10.61 -64.72 -10.30
C LYS A 19 11.78 -63.75 -10.53
N LYS A 20 11.51 -62.47 -10.67
CA LYS A 20 12.53 -61.47 -10.56
C LYS A 20 12.77 -61.26 -9.06
N ASN A 21 13.99 -61.56 -8.58
CA ASN A 21 14.42 -61.25 -7.22
C ASN A 21 14.35 -59.75 -6.98
N MET A 22 13.16 -59.24 -6.64
CA MET A 22 12.98 -57.87 -6.27
C MET A 22 13.41 -57.70 -4.80
N ARG A 23 14.52 -56.98 -4.60
CA ARG A 23 14.88 -56.53 -3.26
C ARG A 23 13.67 -55.68 -2.76
N LEU A 24 13.07 -56.14 -1.65
CA LEU A 24 11.98 -55.48 -0.98
C LEU A 24 12.48 -54.15 -0.40
N ASN A 25 12.40 -53.08 -1.19
CA ASN A 25 12.68 -51.72 -0.75
C ASN A 25 11.32 -51.04 -0.50
N PRO A 26 11.14 -50.27 0.60
CA PRO A 26 9.90 -49.57 0.89
C PRO A 26 9.39 -48.74 -0.28
N LEU A 27 10.30 -48.14 -1.06
CA LEU A 27 9.98 -47.40 -2.28
C LEU A 27 9.38 -48.28 -3.39
N SER A 28 9.93 -49.49 -3.62
CA SER A 28 9.41 -50.42 -4.65
C SER A 28 8.04 -50.97 -4.29
N MET A 29 7.78 -51.20 -3.00
CA MET A 29 6.44 -51.58 -2.49
C MET A 29 5.43 -50.45 -2.64
N GLY A 30 5.83 -49.20 -2.36
CA GLY A 30 5.02 -48.03 -2.58
C GLY A 30 4.61 -47.85 -4.03
N ILE A 31 5.55 -47.97 -4.97
CA ILE A 31 5.33 -47.92 -6.42
C ILE A 31 4.41 -49.05 -6.92
N ALA A 32 4.60 -50.27 -6.40
CA ALA A 32 3.77 -51.43 -6.74
C ALA A 32 2.33 -51.24 -6.28
N ASN A 33 2.10 -50.72 -5.06
CA ASN A 33 0.78 -50.38 -4.55
C ASN A 33 0.13 -49.22 -5.35
N PHE A 34 0.92 -48.22 -5.71
CA PHE A 34 0.48 -47.13 -6.58
C PHE A 34 -0.05 -47.60 -7.94
N ARG A 35 0.67 -48.59 -8.54
CA ARG A 35 0.26 -49.17 -9.84
C ARG A 35 -0.97 -50.05 -9.75
N ARG A 36 -1.19 -50.72 -8.60
CA ARG A 36 -2.32 -51.62 -8.40
C ARG A 36 -3.67 -50.90 -8.32
N ASP A 37 -3.70 -49.71 -7.74
CA ASP A 37 -4.94 -48.99 -7.46
C ASP A 37 -4.87 -47.52 -7.92
N ARG A 38 -4.50 -47.31 -9.20
CA ARG A 38 -4.24 -45.99 -9.78
C ARG A 38 -5.35 -44.97 -9.54
N LYS A 39 -6.63 -45.38 -9.75
CA LYS A 39 -7.77 -44.48 -9.60
C LYS A 39 -7.89 -43.96 -8.19
N LYS A 40 -7.75 -44.84 -7.21
CA LYS A 40 -7.86 -44.51 -5.79
C LYS A 40 -6.68 -43.60 -5.34
N THR A 41 -5.47 -43.93 -5.79
CA THR A 41 -4.28 -43.15 -5.47
C THR A 41 -4.31 -41.75 -6.10
N ILE A 42 -4.74 -41.64 -7.35
CA ILE A 42 -4.91 -40.34 -8.03
C ILE A 42 -5.94 -39.48 -7.28
N SER A 43 -7.07 -40.09 -6.85
CA SER A 43 -8.08 -39.38 -6.07
C SER A 43 -7.54 -38.87 -4.73
N ILE A 44 -6.76 -39.68 -4.01
CA ILE A 44 -6.14 -39.28 -2.75
C ILE A 44 -5.13 -38.16 -2.96
N VAL A 45 -4.25 -38.30 -3.96
CA VAL A 45 -3.23 -37.27 -4.28
C VAL A 45 -3.91 -35.96 -4.70
N ALA A 46 -4.93 -36.05 -5.55
CA ALA A 46 -5.69 -34.86 -5.97
C ALA A 46 -6.38 -34.16 -4.80
N SER A 47 -7.04 -34.92 -3.90
CA SER A 47 -7.65 -34.35 -2.68
C SER A 47 -6.60 -33.70 -1.77
N LEU A 48 -5.47 -34.34 -1.56
CA LEU A 48 -4.41 -33.84 -0.69
C LEU A 48 -3.78 -32.57 -1.29
N SER A 49 -3.54 -32.58 -2.61
CA SER A 49 -3.02 -31.42 -3.35
C SER A 49 -3.97 -30.25 -3.29
N LEU A 50 -5.27 -30.49 -3.52
CA LEU A 50 -6.31 -29.45 -3.43
C LEU A 50 -6.39 -28.87 -2.00
N GLY A 51 -6.36 -29.72 -0.98
CA GLY A 51 -6.34 -29.30 0.42
C GLY A 51 -5.10 -28.45 0.73
N GLY A 52 -3.92 -28.86 0.22
CA GLY A 52 -2.68 -28.10 0.35
C GLY A 52 -2.72 -26.73 -0.32
N VAL A 53 -3.27 -26.67 -1.53
CA VAL A 53 -3.45 -25.37 -2.25
C VAL A 53 -4.41 -24.45 -1.49
N ILE A 54 -5.55 -24.96 -1.02
CA ILE A 54 -6.51 -24.16 -0.23
C ILE A 54 -5.86 -23.64 1.04
N LEU A 55 -5.09 -24.46 1.74
CA LEU A 55 -4.39 -24.08 2.95
C LEU A 55 -3.35 -22.98 2.68
N LEU A 56 -2.55 -23.11 1.61
CA LEU A 56 -1.57 -22.11 1.22
C LEU A 56 -2.22 -20.79 0.83
N VAL A 57 -3.30 -20.82 0.04
CA VAL A 57 -4.05 -19.62 -0.34
C VAL A 57 -4.62 -18.94 0.88
N THR A 58 -5.25 -19.70 1.79
CA THR A 58 -5.81 -19.14 3.03
C THR A 58 -4.73 -18.53 3.92
N ALA A 59 -3.61 -19.24 4.10
CA ALA A 59 -2.47 -18.72 4.86
C ALA A 59 -1.89 -17.45 4.23
N SER A 60 -1.78 -17.39 2.90
CA SER A 60 -1.31 -16.21 2.19
C SER A 60 -2.26 -15.01 2.38
N ILE A 61 -3.57 -15.22 2.29
CA ILE A 61 -4.57 -14.16 2.54
C ILE A 61 -4.48 -13.66 3.99
N LEU A 62 -4.34 -14.55 4.96
CA LEU A 62 -4.20 -14.19 6.38
C LEU A 62 -2.90 -13.41 6.64
N LEU A 63 -1.80 -13.79 5.99
CA LEU A 63 -0.52 -13.07 6.10
C LEU A 63 -0.58 -11.67 5.51
N VAL A 64 -1.24 -11.51 4.35
CA VAL A 64 -1.42 -10.20 3.70
C VAL A 64 -2.34 -9.30 4.52
N ARG A 65 -3.38 -9.87 5.15
CA ARG A 65 -4.35 -9.15 5.99
C ARG A 65 -4.04 -9.23 7.48
N SER A 66 -2.78 -9.48 7.87
CA SER A 66 -2.46 -9.49 9.29
C SER A 66 -2.74 -8.10 9.90
N PRO A 67 -3.38 -8.03 11.08
CA PRO A 67 -3.69 -6.76 11.74
C PRO A 67 -2.44 -5.89 11.95
N GLU A 68 -1.30 -6.51 12.26
CA GLU A 68 -0.01 -5.81 12.40
C GLU A 68 0.45 -5.14 11.11
N ARG A 69 0.31 -5.81 9.97
CA ARG A 69 0.71 -5.24 8.68
C ARG A 69 -0.20 -4.08 8.30
N ILE A 70 -1.51 -4.23 8.55
CA ILE A 70 -2.48 -3.16 8.35
C ILE A 70 -2.20 -2.00 9.31
N ALA A 71 -1.97 -2.28 10.58
CA ALA A 71 -1.64 -1.25 11.57
C ALA A 71 -0.38 -0.47 11.18
N ARG A 72 0.70 -1.16 10.78
CA ARG A 72 1.93 -0.50 10.30
C ARG A 72 1.75 0.34 9.03
N GLN A 73 0.77 0.02 8.20
CA GLN A 73 0.44 0.83 7.03
C GLN A 73 -0.21 2.16 7.42
N PHE A 74 -1.06 2.16 8.46
CA PHE A 74 -1.73 3.36 8.95
C PHE A 74 -0.91 4.12 10.02
N PHE A 75 -0.07 3.41 10.74
CA PHE A 75 0.77 3.92 11.84
C PHE A 75 2.24 3.52 11.60
N PRO A 76 2.90 4.08 10.58
CA PRO A 76 4.27 3.67 10.22
C PRO A 76 5.30 4.03 11.31
N ASP A 77 5.10 5.15 11.99
CA ASP A 77 6.08 5.76 12.87
C ASP A 77 5.64 5.85 14.35
N GLY A 78 4.50 5.26 14.72
CA GLY A 78 4.01 5.35 16.10
C GLY A 78 2.80 4.48 16.36
N ASP A 79 2.38 4.44 17.62
CA ASP A 79 1.24 3.65 18.10
C ASP A 79 -0.10 4.36 17.90
N TYR A 80 -0.08 5.70 17.81
CA TYR A 80 -1.27 6.52 17.61
C TYR A 80 -1.02 7.58 16.53
N LYS A 81 -2.11 8.04 15.93
CA LYS A 81 -2.08 9.11 14.95
C LYS A 81 -3.09 10.20 15.31
N ILE A 82 -2.61 11.44 15.37
CA ILE A 82 -3.47 12.62 15.44
C ILE A 82 -3.50 13.26 14.06
N TYR A 83 -4.68 13.61 13.57
CA TYR A 83 -4.83 14.27 12.29
C TYR A 83 -5.94 15.31 12.35
N ILE A 84 -5.85 16.32 11.47
CA ILE A 84 -6.90 17.30 11.33
C ILE A 84 -8.09 16.63 10.64
N HIS A 85 -9.23 16.64 11.32
CA HIS A 85 -10.51 16.23 10.74
C HIS A 85 -11.54 17.33 11.00
N SER A 86 -12.16 17.84 9.92
CA SER A 86 -13.14 18.91 10.03
C SER A 86 -14.22 18.73 8.96
N GLU A 87 -15.45 19.12 9.27
CA GLU A 87 -16.52 19.30 8.28
C GLU A 87 -16.26 20.51 7.38
N LYS A 88 -15.36 21.40 7.79
CA LYS A 88 -14.84 22.51 6.99
C LYS A 88 -13.60 22.07 6.23
N THR A 89 -13.23 22.85 5.22
CA THR A 89 -11.97 22.61 4.52
C THR A 89 -10.80 22.76 5.50
N GLU A 90 -9.75 21.98 5.32
CA GLU A 90 -8.52 22.06 6.12
C GLU A 90 -7.95 23.48 6.08
N TYR A 91 -8.07 24.17 4.94
CA TYR A 91 -7.70 25.57 4.79
C TYR A 91 -8.43 26.49 5.80
N GLU A 92 -9.75 26.36 5.96
CA GLU A 92 -10.50 27.17 6.92
C GLU A 92 -10.09 26.88 8.38
N VAL A 93 -9.65 25.66 8.66
CA VAL A 93 -9.11 25.30 9.98
C VAL A 93 -7.75 25.92 10.19
N MET A 94 -6.82 25.70 9.24
CA MET A 94 -5.45 26.18 9.32
C MET A 94 -5.35 27.72 9.31
N SER A 95 -6.21 28.41 8.56
CA SER A 95 -6.22 29.88 8.51
C SER A 95 -6.62 30.56 9.82
N LYS A 96 -7.26 29.81 10.73
CA LYS A 96 -7.61 30.29 12.09
C LYS A 96 -6.55 29.93 13.13
N GLY A 97 -5.46 29.34 12.72
CA GLY A 97 -4.41 28.75 13.53
C GLY A 97 -4.49 27.21 13.49
N ASN A 98 -3.40 26.56 13.04
CA ASN A 98 -3.35 25.12 12.96
C ASN A 98 -3.52 24.52 14.36
N PRO A 99 -4.48 23.61 14.59
CA PRO A 99 -4.64 22.96 15.89
C PRO A 99 -3.43 22.06 16.24
N LEU A 100 -2.70 21.54 15.23
CA LEU A 100 -1.43 20.84 15.41
C LEU A 100 -0.31 21.85 15.58
N ASN A 101 -0.24 22.45 16.75
CA ASN A 101 0.73 23.49 17.10
C ASN A 101 1.61 23.07 18.30
N GLU A 102 2.61 23.88 18.60
CA GLU A 102 3.58 23.58 19.67
C GLU A 102 2.91 23.43 21.05
N ALA A 103 1.83 24.15 21.33
CA ALA A 103 1.12 24.02 22.59
C ALA A 103 0.50 22.62 22.75
N LEU A 104 -0.20 22.14 21.71
CA LEU A 104 -0.74 20.79 21.68
C LEU A 104 0.38 19.73 21.73
N ARG A 105 1.50 19.99 21.05
CA ARG A 105 2.65 19.07 21.08
C ARG A 105 3.16 18.87 22.50
N GLN A 106 3.31 19.95 23.26
CA GLN A 106 3.74 19.88 24.67
C GLN A 106 2.72 19.18 25.57
N GLU A 107 1.43 19.37 25.32
CA GLU A 107 0.37 18.65 26.03
C GLU A 107 0.43 17.14 25.75
N VAL A 108 0.65 16.74 24.51
CA VAL A 108 0.77 15.33 24.13
C VAL A 108 2.03 14.70 24.72
N LEU A 109 3.16 15.40 24.68
CA LEU A 109 4.42 14.93 25.27
C LEU A 109 4.35 14.81 26.81
N ALA A 110 3.43 15.53 27.46
CA ALA A 110 3.21 15.43 28.90
C ALA A 110 2.37 14.21 29.32
N VAL A 111 1.80 13.47 28.36
CA VAL A 111 1.02 12.25 28.64
C VAL A 111 1.98 11.12 29.01
N ASP A 112 1.68 10.42 30.10
CA ASP A 112 2.49 9.31 30.56
C ASP A 112 2.53 8.18 29.53
N GLY A 113 3.72 7.74 29.15
CA GLY A 113 3.96 6.72 28.13
C GLY A 113 4.25 7.28 26.73
N VAL A 114 4.05 8.57 26.45
CA VAL A 114 4.45 9.20 25.19
C VAL A 114 5.93 9.55 25.25
N THR A 115 6.67 9.07 24.26
CA THR A 115 8.13 9.30 24.15
C THR A 115 8.48 10.33 23.11
N ASP A 116 7.68 10.44 22.03
CA ASP A 116 7.91 11.41 20.94
C ASP A 116 6.62 11.72 20.18
N VAL A 117 6.63 12.87 19.50
CA VAL A 117 5.60 13.32 18.56
C VAL A 117 6.27 13.61 17.22
N ILE A 118 5.99 12.78 16.25
CA ILE A 118 6.60 12.85 14.92
C ILE A 118 5.63 13.51 13.95
N GLU A 119 6.07 14.57 13.28
CA GLU A 119 5.34 15.21 12.17
C GLU A 119 5.30 14.25 10.99
N ASN A 120 4.11 13.71 10.66
CA ASN A 120 3.97 12.72 9.61
C ASN A 120 3.73 13.33 8.25
N ARG A 121 2.83 14.29 8.19
CA ARG A 121 2.35 14.81 6.94
C ARG A 121 2.11 16.29 7.05
N GLN A 122 2.66 17.02 6.10
CA GLN A 122 2.32 18.42 5.84
C GLN A 122 1.60 18.48 4.50
N ALA A 123 0.35 18.89 4.50
CA ALA A 123 -0.47 18.87 3.31
C ALA A 123 -1.61 19.90 3.37
N VAL A 124 -2.08 20.31 2.21
CA VAL A 124 -3.20 21.22 2.05
C VAL A 124 -4.12 20.70 0.94
N HIS A 125 -5.43 20.85 1.13
CA HIS A 125 -6.37 20.59 0.05
C HIS A 125 -6.29 21.71 -0.99
N VAL A 126 -6.12 21.31 -2.25
CA VAL A 126 -6.00 22.22 -3.40
C VAL A 126 -7.06 21.89 -4.45
N ARG A 127 -7.38 22.88 -5.25
CA ARG A 127 -8.18 22.72 -6.47
C ARG A 127 -7.34 23.13 -7.65
N PHE A 128 -7.45 22.43 -8.76
CA PHE A 128 -6.81 22.82 -10.00
C PHE A 128 -7.81 22.80 -11.15
N GLU A 129 -7.57 23.73 -12.04
CA GLU A 129 -8.39 23.97 -13.21
C GLU A 129 -7.48 24.09 -14.43
N ASN A 130 -7.89 23.45 -15.51
CA ASN A 130 -7.42 23.75 -16.85
C ASN A 130 -8.61 24.18 -17.71
N GLU A 131 -8.42 24.41 -19.02
CA GLU A 131 -9.48 24.88 -19.91
C GLU A 131 -10.66 23.91 -20.03
N GLU A 132 -10.47 22.61 -19.72
CA GLU A 132 -11.44 21.54 -19.96
C GLU A 132 -11.99 20.90 -18.69
N SER A 133 -11.28 20.98 -17.55
CA SER A 133 -11.63 20.27 -16.33
C SER A 133 -11.25 21.01 -15.06
N SER A 134 -11.97 20.72 -13.99
CA SER A 134 -11.67 21.16 -12.63
C SER A 134 -11.68 19.95 -11.69
N SER A 135 -10.67 19.82 -10.87
CA SER A 135 -10.57 18.74 -9.90
C SER A 135 -9.90 19.23 -8.61
N GLY A 136 -9.93 18.44 -7.56
CA GLY A 136 -9.31 18.78 -6.29
C GLY A 136 -8.74 17.56 -5.58
N GLY A 137 -7.76 17.78 -4.73
CA GLY A 137 -7.12 16.73 -3.96
C GLY A 137 -6.12 17.27 -2.95
N MET A 138 -5.38 16.38 -2.32
CA MET A 138 -4.36 16.75 -1.36
C MET A 138 -3.04 17.04 -2.06
N CYS A 139 -2.47 18.20 -1.77
CA CYS A 139 -1.12 18.56 -2.12
C CYS A 139 -0.22 18.38 -0.89
N ASP A 140 0.74 17.49 -0.99
CA ASP A 140 1.72 17.27 0.08
C ASP A 140 2.94 18.17 -0.11
N LEU A 141 3.51 18.57 1.02
CA LEU A 141 4.73 19.34 1.05
C LEU A 141 5.93 18.44 0.74
N LEU A 142 6.75 18.84 -0.21
CA LEU A 142 8.06 18.24 -0.44
C LEU A 142 9.03 18.67 0.66
N SER A 143 9.48 17.71 1.44
CA SER A 143 10.41 17.88 2.57
C SER A 143 11.60 16.94 2.43
N ASP A 144 12.65 17.14 3.22
CA ASP A 144 13.78 16.22 3.25
C ASP A 144 13.38 14.80 3.66
N ARG A 145 12.30 14.68 4.44
CA ARG A 145 11.78 13.41 4.92
C ARG A 145 11.17 12.54 3.82
N ASN A 146 10.49 13.14 2.84
CA ASN A 146 9.79 12.42 1.78
C ASN A 146 10.50 12.49 0.41
N ARG A 147 11.56 13.30 0.30
CA ARG A 147 12.27 13.56 -0.96
C ARG A 147 12.76 12.28 -1.63
N ASP A 148 13.49 11.43 -0.91
CA ASP A 148 14.06 10.20 -1.48
C ASP A 148 12.96 9.25 -2.00
N GLN A 149 11.83 9.20 -1.32
CA GLN A 149 10.69 8.39 -1.73
C GLN A 149 10.00 8.97 -2.96
N MET A 150 9.85 10.30 -3.00
CA MET A 150 9.29 10.98 -4.16
C MET A 150 10.19 10.87 -5.38
N GLU A 151 11.52 10.94 -5.21
CA GLU A 151 12.48 10.68 -6.28
C GLU A 151 12.38 9.25 -6.82
N ALA A 152 12.21 8.27 -5.93
CA ALA A 152 12.03 6.86 -6.32
C ALA A 152 10.68 6.59 -7.02
N ALA A 153 9.65 7.37 -6.72
CA ALA A 153 8.33 7.27 -7.32
C ALA A 153 8.20 8.04 -8.64
N LEU A 154 9.16 8.91 -8.96
CA LEU A 154 9.12 9.75 -10.15
C LEU A 154 9.20 8.90 -11.42
N VAL A 155 8.25 9.09 -12.33
CA VAL A 155 8.18 8.39 -13.61
C VAL A 155 8.77 9.25 -14.74
N SER A 156 8.50 10.56 -14.71
CA SER A 156 9.00 11.50 -15.72
C SER A 156 9.21 12.89 -15.12
N GLY A 157 10.09 13.68 -15.74
CA GLY A 157 10.40 15.05 -15.31
C GLY A 157 11.28 15.11 -14.06
N THR A 158 11.04 16.10 -13.21
CA THR A 158 11.80 16.37 -11.97
C THR A 158 10.85 16.72 -10.82
N LEU A 159 11.32 16.55 -9.60
CA LEU A 159 10.60 17.08 -8.42
C LEU A 159 10.54 18.61 -8.47
N PRO A 160 9.50 19.23 -7.88
CA PRO A 160 9.38 20.68 -7.83
C PRO A 160 10.56 21.32 -7.08
N GLN A 161 11.02 22.47 -7.58
CA GLN A 161 12.20 23.16 -7.06
C GLN A 161 11.90 24.60 -6.62
N ASP A 162 10.75 25.14 -6.99
CA ASP A 162 10.33 26.51 -6.72
C ASP A 162 8.82 26.62 -6.46
N SER A 163 8.36 27.82 -6.15
CA SER A 163 6.94 28.10 -5.87
C SER A 163 6.02 28.05 -7.10
N HIS A 164 6.55 27.82 -8.30
CA HIS A 164 5.77 27.77 -9.53
C HIS A 164 5.88 26.39 -10.23
N SER A 165 6.42 25.41 -9.53
CA SER A 165 6.54 24.04 -10.02
C SER A 165 5.89 23.03 -9.08
N ILE A 166 5.28 22.01 -9.68
CA ILE A 166 4.60 20.92 -8.96
C ILE A 166 4.91 19.58 -9.60
N ALA A 167 4.82 18.49 -8.82
CA ALA A 167 4.74 17.16 -9.38
C ALA A 167 3.33 16.59 -9.14
N LEU A 168 2.78 15.91 -10.16
CA LEU A 168 1.45 15.30 -10.13
C LEU A 168 1.53 13.78 -10.11
N ASP A 169 0.56 13.15 -9.48
CA ASP A 169 0.32 11.72 -9.68
C ASP A 169 -0.07 11.48 -11.14
N MET A 170 0.55 10.45 -11.75
CA MET A 170 0.42 10.18 -13.17
C MET A 170 -1.01 9.78 -13.56
N GLU A 171 -1.65 8.92 -12.78
CA GLU A 171 -3.04 8.51 -13.03
C GLU A 171 -3.98 9.73 -12.92
N TYR A 172 -3.69 10.59 -11.94
CA TYR A 172 -4.46 11.80 -11.76
C TYR A 172 -4.27 12.81 -12.90
N ALA A 173 -3.03 12.97 -13.37
CA ALA A 173 -2.71 13.86 -14.47
C ALA A 173 -3.37 13.42 -15.79
N GLU A 174 -3.34 12.12 -16.11
CA GLU A 174 -3.91 11.56 -17.33
C GLU A 174 -5.45 11.54 -17.29
N ASP A 175 -6.02 10.97 -16.22
CA ASP A 175 -7.45 10.66 -16.15
C ASP A 175 -8.32 11.88 -15.78
N MET A 176 -7.80 12.76 -14.93
CA MET A 176 -8.60 13.83 -14.34
C MET A 176 -8.39 15.19 -14.99
N ILE A 177 -7.20 15.46 -15.52
CA ILE A 177 -6.83 16.80 -15.99
C ILE A 177 -6.36 16.78 -17.45
N GLY A 178 -5.83 15.68 -17.95
CA GLY A 178 -5.29 15.57 -19.31
C GLY A 178 -4.03 16.43 -19.53
N VAL A 179 -3.12 16.48 -18.53
CA VAL A 179 -1.89 17.28 -18.57
C VAL A 179 -0.65 16.41 -18.53
N ASP A 180 0.47 16.94 -19.00
CA ASP A 180 1.77 16.28 -19.04
C ASP A 180 2.87 17.19 -18.50
N VAL A 181 4.09 16.70 -18.37
CA VAL A 181 5.25 17.49 -17.95
C VAL A 181 5.43 18.69 -18.87
N GLY A 182 5.59 19.85 -18.26
CA GLY A 182 5.69 21.15 -18.96
C GLY A 182 4.36 21.88 -19.15
N SER A 183 3.22 21.24 -18.87
CA SER A 183 1.90 21.89 -18.87
C SER A 183 1.82 22.94 -17.77
N VAL A 184 1.14 24.03 -18.05
CA VAL A 184 0.82 25.07 -17.05
C VAL A 184 -0.65 24.89 -16.65
N ILE A 185 -0.89 24.76 -15.37
CA ILE A 185 -2.24 24.66 -14.80
C ILE A 185 -2.46 25.77 -13.78
N LYS A 186 -3.72 26.07 -13.53
CA LYS A 186 -4.12 27.01 -12.49
C LYS A 186 -4.41 26.24 -11.21
N LEU A 187 -3.63 26.51 -10.19
CA LEU A 187 -3.79 25.93 -8.86
C LEU A 187 -4.51 26.92 -7.96
N THR A 188 -5.59 26.48 -7.32
CA THR A 188 -6.29 27.24 -6.29
C THR A 188 -5.98 26.67 -4.93
N ILE A 189 -5.34 27.46 -4.08
CA ILE A 189 -5.03 27.13 -2.69
C ILE A 189 -5.71 28.19 -1.82
N GLY A 190 -6.71 27.76 -1.05
CA GLY A 190 -7.58 28.70 -0.34
C GLY A 190 -8.29 29.64 -1.31
N ASP A 191 -8.02 30.95 -1.18
CA ASP A 191 -8.60 32.00 -2.02
C ASP A 191 -7.60 32.50 -3.11
N GLN A 192 -6.43 31.91 -3.21
CA GLN A 192 -5.38 32.31 -4.16
C GLN A 192 -5.37 31.40 -5.38
N GLU A 193 -5.26 31.99 -6.55
CA GLU A 193 -5.06 31.30 -7.83
C GLU A 193 -3.63 31.55 -8.31
N ILE A 194 -2.85 30.48 -8.45
CA ILE A 194 -1.44 30.54 -8.82
C ILE A 194 -1.22 29.69 -10.08
N PRO A 195 -0.64 30.25 -11.14
CA PRO A 195 -0.21 29.46 -12.28
C PRO A 195 1.04 28.64 -11.89
N VAL A 196 0.98 27.34 -12.11
CA VAL A 196 2.10 26.43 -11.81
C VAL A 196 2.41 25.54 -13.00
N THR A 197 3.68 25.18 -13.14
CA THR A 197 4.13 24.26 -14.19
C THR A 197 4.25 22.85 -13.62
N VAL A 198 3.74 21.86 -14.31
CA VAL A 198 3.97 20.45 -14.01
C VAL A 198 5.42 20.11 -14.31
N SER A 199 6.25 20.00 -13.29
CA SER A 199 7.67 19.69 -13.42
C SER A 199 7.96 18.20 -13.51
N GLY A 200 7.07 17.36 -12.97
CA GLY A 200 7.21 15.91 -12.98
C GLY A 200 5.92 15.16 -12.75
N LEU A 201 5.93 13.90 -13.14
CA LEU A 201 4.87 12.94 -12.88
C LEU A 201 5.41 11.81 -12.01
N PHE A 202 4.69 11.43 -10.97
CA PHE A 202 5.04 10.32 -10.09
C PHE A 202 3.94 9.26 -10.05
N LEU A 203 4.28 8.04 -9.70
CA LEU A 203 3.33 6.95 -9.55
C LEU A 203 3.08 6.68 -8.06
N ASN A 204 1.86 6.97 -7.62
CA ASN A 204 1.47 6.80 -6.22
C ASN A 204 1.46 5.33 -5.76
N ASP A 205 1.33 4.36 -6.67
CA ASP A 205 1.42 2.93 -6.35
C ASP A 205 2.76 2.51 -5.73
N GLY A 206 3.85 3.15 -6.13
CA GLY A 206 5.17 2.97 -5.52
C GLY A 206 5.21 3.44 -4.07
N LEU A 207 4.38 4.42 -3.73
CA LEU A 207 4.25 4.98 -2.39
C LEU A 207 3.27 4.17 -1.53
N LYS A 208 2.22 3.57 -2.11
CA LYS A 208 1.26 2.69 -1.42
C LYS A 208 1.89 1.38 -0.91
N ASN A 209 2.90 0.88 -1.61
CA ASN A 209 3.61 -0.34 -1.26
C ASN A 209 4.89 -0.09 -0.45
N GLY A 210 5.32 1.14 -0.35
CA GLY A 210 6.49 1.58 0.39
C GLY A 210 6.17 1.81 1.86
N HIS A 211 7.08 1.40 2.71
CA HIS A 211 7.10 1.72 4.13
C HIS A 211 7.52 3.18 4.32
N GLY A 212 6.77 4.11 3.78
CA GLY A 212 7.09 5.53 3.83
C GLY A 212 6.13 6.33 4.71
N PRO A 213 6.58 7.50 5.21
CA PRO A 213 5.80 8.36 6.11
C PRO A 213 4.55 8.96 5.46
N LEU A 214 4.34 8.71 4.18
CA LEU A 214 3.22 9.19 3.43
C LEU A 214 2.22 8.04 3.25
N ALA A 215 1.26 7.94 4.16
CA ALA A 215 0.04 7.14 3.92
C ALA A 215 -0.82 7.92 2.90
N LEU A 216 -0.50 7.75 1.61
CA LEU A 216 -0.88 8.66 0.54
C LEU A 216 -2.10 8.21 -0.24
N ASP A 217 -3.10 7.63 0.41
CA ASP A 217 -4.35 7.26 -0.26
C ASP A 217 -5.06 8.45 -0.94
N SER A 218 -4.61 9.67 -0.71
CA SER A 218 -5.25 10.88 -1.23
C SER A 218 -4.30 11.93 -1.79
N THR A 219 -2.99 11.68 -1.86
CA THR A 219 -2.05 12.65 -2.46
C THR A 219 -2.09 12.56 -3.96
N CYS A 220 -2.49 13.64 -4.59
CA CYS A 220 -2.49 13.77 -6.04
C CYS A 220 -1.36 14.70 -6.54
N MET A 221 -0.73 15.43 -5.63
CA MET A 221 0.24 16.46 -5.96
C MET A 221 1.28 16.62 -4.87
N VAL A 222 2.47 17.03 -5.26
CA VAL A 222 3.53 17.46 -4.35
C VAL A 222 4.07 18.82 -4.79
N ALA A 223 4.27 19.71 -3.83
CA ALA A 223 4.79 21.06 -4.05
C ALA A 223 5.82 21.45 -3.00
N THR A 224 6.53 22.54 -3.25
CA THR A 224 7.50 23.10 -2.31
C THR A 224 6.84 23.89 -1.20
N LYS A 225 7.57 24.12 -0.11
CA LYS A 225 7.12 24.96 1.00
C LYS A 225 6.89 26.40 0.55
N GLU A 226 7.71 26.89 -0.38
CA GLU A 226 7.65 28.23 -0.94
C GLU A 226 6.30 28.50 -1.62
N LEU A 227 5.78 27.51 -2.38
CA LEU A 227 4.43 27.64 -2.97
C LEU A 227 3.36 27.80 -1.89
N PHE A 228 3.39 27.00 -0.83
CA PHE A 228 2.42 27.12 0.25
C PHE A 228 2.54 28.44 1.00
N GLN A 229 3.74 28.93 1.25
CA GLN A 229 3.97 30.20 1.92
C GLN A 229 3.51 31.38 1.04
N GLU A 230 3.71 31.29 -0.27
CA GLU A 230 3.22 32.30 -1.22
C GLU A 230 1.68 32.32 -1.28
N ALA A 231 1.08 31.13 -1.35
CA ALA A 231 -0.37 30.98 -1.41
C ALA A 231 -1.08 31.35 -0.11
N MET A 232 -0.45 31.08 1.01
CA MET A 232 -1.06 31.19 2.35
C MET A 232 -0.09 31.82 3.37
N PRO A 233 0.29 33.09 3.17
CA PRO A 233 1.32 33.75 4.01
C PRO A 233 0.92 33.89 5.49
N MET A 234 -0.37 33.72 5.81
CA MET A 234 -0.88 33.79 7.18
C MET A 234 -0.82 32.45 7.93
N ILE A 235 -0.41 31.37 7.25
CA ILE A 235 -0.33 30.05 7.85
C ILE A 235 1.13 29.71 8.17
N ASP A 236 1.42 29.54 9.44
CA ASP A 236 2.78 29.26 9.93
C ASP A 236 3.11 27.78 9.91
N CYS A 237 2.10 26.90 10.02
CA CYS A 237 2.26 25.47 10.14
C CYS A 237 1.28 24.72 9.23
N PHE A 238 1.81 23.82 8.42
CA PHE A 238 1.07 22.98 7.48
C PHE A 238 0.93 21.53 7.96
N ASP A 239 1.19 21.25 9.23
CA ASP A 239 1.06 19.93 9.79
C ASP A 239 -0.39 19.44 9.67
N TYR A 240 -0.56 18.31 9.00
CA TYR A 240 -1.85 17.67 8.79
C TYR A 240 -2.04 16.48 9.72
N SER A 241 -0.96 15.78 10.04
CA SER A 241 -1.01 14.66 10.98
C SER A 241 0.31 14.45 11.71
N TRP A 242 0.20 13.95 12.93
CA TRP A 242 1.32 13.52 13.78
C TRP A 242 1.18 12.05 14.13
N SER A 243 2.33 11.35 14.26
CA SER A 243 2.42 10.06 14.94
C SER A 243 2.91 10.25 16.36
N ILE A 244 2.32 9.50 17.27
CA ILE A 244 2.67 9.48 18.70
C ILE A 244 3.38 8.15 18.97
N VAL A 245 4.57 8.24 19.54
CA VAL A 245 5.43 7.10 19.89
C VAL A 245 5.44 6.88 21.39
#